data_6d4a7e7e5dfa754f2d1b600cbdd60842
#
_entry.id   6d4a7e7e5dfa754f2d1b600cbdd60842
#
_cell.length_a   1.000
_cell.length_b   1.000
_cell.length_c   1.000
_cell.angle_alpha   90.00
_cell.angle_beta   90.00
_cell.angle_gamma   90.00
#
_symmetry.space_group_name_H-M   'P 1'
#
loop_
_entity.id
_entity.type
_entity.pdbx_description
1 polymer ?
#
loop_
_entity_poly.entity_id
_entity_poly.type
_entity_poly.pdbx_seq_one_letter_code
_entity_poly.pdbx_strand_id
1 'polypeptide(L)'
;YALPQPLSETALSDTADIINQFYQETELPICVTAIPDAASFYSDAFPDGMPYVEQKPAIKQFYNAIDLHIRKTDAYYILEAESNDYIYYRTFPYWTSYGAYSVYRSVIQKLGFVPISYDHYTVSHVKSDARGALYQATQTDAVMPDLIDVYENNSNPLTCTVTTTLQDNSKKERDSLYDADALQTDNPYQFYLGEPAPLQVVTTNVQNGKKLLVIKDEWADCMIPFLAQHYETIYLIDLHHSTTLPAAADYQQVLFLCHTDTYTETEAFANLLTT
;
A
#
# COMPACT_ATOMS: atom_id res chain seq x y z
N TYR A 1 11.88 15.17 4.07
CA TYR A 1 11.19 14.37 3.06
C TYR A 1 12.20 13.91 2.00
N ALA A 2 12.01 12.72 1.42
CA ALA A 2 12.64 12.38 0.17
C ALA A 2 12.05 13.28 -0.92
N LEU A 3 12.88 13.81 -1.82
CA LEU A 3 12.39 14.59 -2.94
C LEU A 3 11.94 13.65 -4.06
N PRO A 4 10.70 13.78 -4.55
CA PRO A 4 10.23 12.97 -5.67
C PRO A 4 11.06 13.28 -6.92
N GLN A 5 11.37 12.23 -7.67
CA GLN A 5 11.96 12.37 -8.99
C GLN A 5 10.86 12.63 -10.03
N PRO A 6 11.17 13.27 -11.17
CA PRO A 6 10.21 13.37 -12.26
C PRO A 6 9.76 11.98 -12.71
N LEU A 7 8.44 11.76 -12.68
CA LEU A 7 7.87 10.51 -13.16
C LEU A 7 7.95 10.41 -14.69
N SER A 8 8.35 9.27 -15.21
CA SER A 8 8.33 9.02 -16.65
C SER A 8 6.89 8.84 -17.14
N GLU A 9 6.35 9.83 -17.86
CA GLU A 9 5.00 9.75 -18.43
C GLU A 9 4.85 8.58 -19.41
N THR A 10 5.91 8.26 -20.17
CA THR A 10 5.92 7.10 -21.07
C THR A 10 5.81 5.80 -20.27
N ALA A 11 6.63 5.62 -19.24
CA ALA A 11 6.58 4.42 -18.40
C ALA A 11 5.22 4.26 -17.71
N LEU A 12 4.62 5.35 -17.21
CA LEU A 12 3.28 5.34 -16.65
C LEU A 12 2.22 4.89 -17.68
N SER A 13 2.32 5.37 -18.92
CA SER A 13 1.42 4.97 -20.01
C SER A 13 1.61 3.49 -20.36
N ASP A 14 2.85 3.02 -20.50
CA ASP A 14 3.15 1.63 -20.81
C ASP A 14 2.66 0.68 -19.71
N THR A 15 2.81 1.07 -18.44
CA THR A 15 2.27 0.30 -17.31
C THR A 15 0.74 0.29 -17.30
N ALA A 16 0.11 1.41 -17.65
CA ALA A 16 -1.35 1.45 -17.80
C ALA A 16 -1.83 0.48 -18.89
N ASP A 17 -1.13 0.40 -20.02
CA ASP A 17 -1.46 -0.53 -21.11
C ASP A 17 -1.33 -1.99 -20.67
N ILE A 18 -0.31 -2.34 -19.89
CA ILE A 18 -0.13 -3.68 -19.31
C ILE A 18 -1.29 -4.03 -18.36
N ILE A 19 -1.69 -3.10 -17.48
CA ILE A 19 -2.83 -3.30 -16.56
C ILE A 19 -4.14 -3.44 -17.36
N ASN A 20 -4.33 -2.65 -18.41
CA ASN A 20 -5.49 -2.73 -19.28
C ASN A 20 -5.55 -4.08 -20.01
N GLN A 21 -4.41 -4.58 -20.50
CA GLN A 21 -4.33 -5.90 -21.13
C GLN A 21 -4.67 -6.99 -20.11
N PHE A 22 -4.12 -6.95 -18.90
CA PHE A 22 -4.43 -7.91 -17.84
C PHE A 22 -5.93 -7.92 -17.50
N TYR A 23 -6.58 -6.74 -17.47
CA TYR A 23 -8.03 -6.66 -17.30
C TYR A 23 -8.78 -7.33 -18.45
N GLN A 24 -8.38 -7.10 -19.70
CA GLN A 24 -9.04 -7.71 -20.87
C GLN A 24 -8.90 -9.23 -20.89
N GLU A 25 -7.79 -9.77 -20.42
CA GLU A 25 -7.52 -11.21 -20.38
C GLU A 25 -8.25 -11.92 -19.24
N THR A 26 -8.39 -11.25 -18.09
CA THR A 26 -8.99 -11.86 -16.89
C THR A 26 -10.46 -11.54 -16.70
N GLU A 27 -10.92 -10.40 -17.21
CA GLU A 27 -12.26 -9.84 -16.99
C GLU A 27 -12.61 -9.66 -15.49
N LEU A 28 -11.61 -9.71 -14.59
CA LEU A 28 -11.82 -9.55 -13.16
C LEU A 28 -12.05 -8.07 -12.78
N PRO A 29 -12.88 -7.80 -11.78
CA PRO A 29 -12.98 -6.45 -11.22
C PRO A 29 -11.63 -5.99 -10.67
N ILE A 30 -11.09 -4.92 -11.24
CA ILE A 30 -9.81 -4.31 -10.85
C ILE A 30 -10.04 -2.94 -10.23
N CYS A 31 -9.25 -2.62 -9.20
CA CYS A 31 -9.08 -1.29 -8.66
C CYS A 31 -7.59 -0.89 -8.69
N VAL A 32 -7.30 0.34 -9.10
CA VAL A 32 -5.94 0.89 -9.14
C VAL A 32 -5.85 2.10 -8.22
N THR A 33 -4.82 2.12 -7.39
CA THR A 33 -4.55 3.20 -6.44
C THR A 33 -3.06 3.53 -6.46
N ALA A 34 -2.70 4.73 -6.90
CA ALA A 34 -1.35 5.26 -6.84
C ALA A 34 -1.17 6.09 -5.56
N ILE A 35 -0.18 5.74 -4.74
CA ILE A 35 0.12 6.40 -3.47
C ILE A 35 1.14 7.50 -3.75
N PRO A 36 0.83 8.79 -3.52
CA PRO A 36 1.75 9.89 -3.77
C PRO A 36 2.81 10.03 -2.67
N ASP A 37 3.87 10.76 -2.94
CA ASP A 37 4.88 11.17 -1.95
C ASP A 37 4.35 12.17 -0.93
N ALA A 38 4.92 12.15 0.28
CA ALA A 38 4.69 13.17 1.31
C ALA A 38 5.01 14.60 0.81
N ALA A 39 6.01 14.74 -0.05
CA ALA A 39 6.40 16.01 -0.65
C ALA A 39 5.27 16.70 -1.43
N SER A 40 4.31 15.93 -1.94
CA SER A 40 3.13 16.44 -2.64
C SER A 40 2.23 17.32 -1.77
N PHE A 41 2.28 17.16 -0.43
CA PHE A 41 1.40 17.84 0.51
C PHE A 41 2.13 18.83 1.41
N TYR A 42 3.46 18.74 1.49
CA TYR A 42 4.28 19.53 2.41
C TYR A 42 5.33 20.37 1.71
N SER A 43 5.14 20.70 0.42
CA SER A 43 6.08 21.50 -0.39
C SER A 43 6.31 22.90 0.17
N ASP A 44 5.32 23.47 0.87
CA ASP A 44 5.43 24.78 1.53
C ASP A 44 6.50 24.80 2.67
N ALA A 45 6.88 23.64 3.17
CA ALA A 45 7.94 23.50 4.16
C ALA A 45 9.35 23.41 3.56
N PHE A 46 9.47 23.42 2.22
CA PHE A 46 10.77 23.33 1.55
C PHE A 46 11.50 24.66 1.58
N PRO A 47 12.85 24.64 1.67
CA PRO A 47 13.65 25.84 1.49
C PRO A 47 13.40 26.51 0.13
N ASP A 48 13.47 27.85 0.09
CA ASP A 48 13.36 28.61 -1.15
C ASP A 48 14.34 28.10 -2.22
N GLY A 49 13.82 27.88 -3.42
CA GLY A 49 14.60 27.40 -4.58
C GLY A 49 14.91 25.90 -4.57
N MET A 50 14.35 25.13 -3.64
CA MET A 50 14.47 23.67 -3.68
C MET A 50 13.70 23.12 -4.90
N PRO A 51 14.33 22.26 -5.74
CA PRO A 51 13.63 21.67 -6.87
C PRO A 51 12.52 20.74 -6.33
N TYR A 52 11.31 20.97 -6.81
CA TYR A 52 10.15 20.14 -6.52
C TYR A 52 9.42 19.80 -7.82
N VAL A 53 9.04 18.54 -7.95
CA VAL A 53 8.23 18.06 -9.07
C VAL A 53 6.87 17.65 -8.53
N GLU A 54 5.83 18.33 -9.00
CA GLU A 54 4.47 18.01 -8.62
C GLU A 54 4.02 16.68 -9.26
N GLN A 55 3.64 15.71 -8.45
CA GLN A 55 3.19 14.38 -8.93
C GLN A 55 1.74 14.38 -9.45
N LYS A 56 0.91 15.34 -9.04
CA LYS A 56 -0.53 15.39 -9.39
C LYS A 56 -0.82 15.30 -10.90
N PRO A 57 -0.10 16.03 -11.78
CA PRO A 57 -0.32 15.93 -13.23
C PRO A 57 -0.01 14.53 -13.77
N ALA A 58 1.08 13.91 -13.34
CA ALA A 58 1.50 12.57 -13.77
C ALA A 58 0.52 11.49 -13.29
N ILE A 59 0.08 11.54 -12.03
CA ILE A 59 -0.95 10.63 -11.48
C ILE A 59 -2.25 10.76 -12.29
N LYS A 60 -2.67 11.98 -12.61
CA LYS A 60 -3.87 12.23 -13.42
C LYS A 60 -3.73 11.64 -14.82
N GLN A 61 -2.57 11.81 -15.45
CA GLN A 61 -2.27 11.24 -16.77
C GLN A 61 -2.31 9.71 -16.73
N PHE A 62 -1.67 9.09 -15.74
CA PHE A 62 -1.73 7.64 -15.50
C PHE A 62 -3.17 7.14 -15.39
N TYR A 63 -3.99 7.76 -14.55
CA TYR A 63 -5.39 7.37 -14.41
C TYR A 63 -6.23 7.58 -15.67
N ASN A 64 -5.88 8.56 -16.51
CA ASN A 64 -6.53 8.75 -17.81
C ASN A 64 -6.16 7.66 -18.83
N ALA A 65 -4.98 7.06 -18.73
CA ALA A 65 -4.54 5.95 -19.58
C ALA A 65 -5.15 4.60 -19.16
N ILE A 66 -5.55 4.45 -17.90
CA ILE A 66 -6.23 3.26 -17.38
C ILE A 66 -7.65 3.17 -17.95
N ASP A 67 -8.05 1.98 -18.43
CA ASP A 67 -9.38 1.69 -18.99
C ASP A 67 -10.50 2.18 -18.06
N LEU A 68 -11.58 2.68 -18.67
CA LEU A 68 -12.71 3.27 -17.93
C LEU A 68 -13.50 2.26 -17.07
N HIS A 69 -13.44 0.97 -17.39
CA HIS A 69 -14.08 -0.09 -16.62
C HIS A 69 -13.26 -0.51 -15.39
N ILE A 70 -11.97 -0.20 -15.35
CA ILE A 70 -11.11 -0.37 -14.18
C ILE A 70 -11.40 0.77 -13.19
N ARG A 71 -11.69 0.40 -11.94
CA ARG A 71 -11.95 1.37 -10.87
C ARG A 71 -10.65 2.04 -10.44
N LYS A 72 -10.73 3.32 -10.13
CA LYS A 72 -9.58 4.12 -9.69
C LYS A 72 -9.90 4.78 -8.36
N THR A 73 -8.98 4.76 -7.42
CA THR A 73 -9.07 5.55 -6.20
C THR A 73 -8.03 6.65 -6.26
N ASP A 74 -8.50 7.89 -6.25
CA ASP A 74 -7.63 9.05 -6.23
C ASP A 74 -7.15 9.33 -4.81
N ALA A 75 -6.03 8.68 -4.44
CA ALA A 75 -5.41 8.86 -3.14
C ALA A 75 -4.89 10.28 -2.95
N TYR A 76 -4.47 10.97 -4.04
CA TYR A 76 -3.96 12.33 -3.96
C TYR A 76 -5.00 13.29 -3.36
N TYR A 77 -6.22 13.33 -3.91
CA TYR A 77 -7.26 14.24 -3.41
C TYR A 77 -7.73 13.88 -1.99
N ILE A 78 -7.73 12.60 -1.64
CA ILE A 78 -8.10 12.18 -0.29
C ILE A 78 -7.06 12.67 0.72
N LEU A 79 -5.78 12.46 0.44
CA LEU A 79 -4.69 12.86 1.32
C LEU A 79 -4.48 14.38 1.35
N GLU A 80 -4.72 15.07 0.23
CA GLU A 80 -4.69 16.54 0.18
C GLU A 80 -5.72 17.14 1.16
N ALA A 81 -6.92 16.56 1.25
CA ALA A 81 -7.96 16.99 2.18
C ALA A 81 -7.60 16.74 3.66
N GLU A 82 -6.77 15.75 3.94
CA GLU A 82 -6.30 15.35 5.28
C GLU A 82 -4.87 15.85 5.58
N SER A 83 -4.31 16.74 4.75
CA SER A 83 -2.89 17.14 4.82
C SER A 83 -2.49 17.87 6.12
N ASN A 84 -3.46 18.37 6.89
CA ASN A 84 -3.21 18.94 8.21
C ASN A 84 -3.05 17.89 9.31
N ASP A 85 -3.40 16.65 9.05
CA ASP A 85 -3.30 15.54 9.98
C ASP A 85 -1.98 14.78 9.79
N TYR A 86 -1.71 13.84 10.69
CA TYR A 86 -0.49 13.02 10.63
C TYR A 86 -0.66 11.87 9.62
N ILE A 87 -0.71 12.20 8.33
CA ILE A 87 -0.94 11.25 7.23
C ILE A 87 0.34 10.62 6.66
N TYR A 88 1.51 11.22 6.92
CA TYR A 88 2.82 10.67 6.56
C TYR A 88 3.75 10.63 7.76
N TYR A 89 4.60 9.61 7.81
CA TYR A 89 5.69 9.54 8.77
C TYR A 89 6.72 10.66 8.52
N ARG A 90 7.41 11.06 9.56
CA ARG A 90 8.46 12.09 9.51
C ARG A 90 9.82 11.52 9.16
N THR A 91 10.07 10.28 9.59
CA THR A 91 11.38 9.62 9.49
C THR A 91 11.39 8.40 8.57
N PHE A 92 10.23 7.99 8.07
CA PHE A 92 10.06 7.00 7.01
C PHE A 92 9.54 7.67 5.73
N PRO A 93 9.73 7.06 4.55
CA PRO A 93 9.14 7.58 3.32
C PRO A 93 7.62 7.38 3.26
N TYR A 94 7.06 6.47 4.03
CA TYR A 94 5.70 5.96 3.92
C TYR A 94 4.63 6.87 4.54
N TRP A 95 3.39 6.66 4.13
CA TRP A 95 2.23 7.18 4.84
C TRP A 95 2.00 6.47 6.17
N THR A 96 1.27 7.08 7.07
CA THR A 96 0.87 6.47 8.35
C THR A 96 -0.32 5.54 8.16
N SER A 97 -0.62 4.72 9.17
CA SER A 97 -1.88 3.94 9.18
C SER A 97 -3.12 4.83 9.10
N TYR A 98 -3.07 6.07 9.61
CA TYR A 98 -4.17 7.01 9.46
C TYR A 98 -4.33 7.48 8.01
N GLY A 99 -3.25 7.85 7.34
CA GLY A 99 -3.27 8.18 5.91
C GLY A 99 -3.78 7.01 5.06
N ALA A 100 -3.29 5.80 5.34
CA ALA A 100 -3.76 4.58 4.69
C ALA A 100 -5.25 4.30 4.96
N TYR A 101 -5.74 4.51 6.20
CA TYR A 101 -7.15 4.39 6.56
C TYR A 101 -8.02 5.35 5.75
N SER A 102 -7.60 6.60 5.60
CA SER A 102 -8.37 7.60 4.85
C SER A 102 -8.59 7.17 3.39
N VAL A 103 -7.56 6.63 2.75
CA VAL A 103 -7.63 6.09 1.38
C VAL A 103 -8.37 4.75 1.32
N TYR A 104 -8.16 3.85 2.30
CA TYR A 104 -8.86 2.57 2.42
C TYR A 104 -10.37 2.73 2.29
N ARG A 105 -10.97 3.75 2.90
CA ARG A 105 -12.41 4.00 2.83
C ARG A 105 -12.93 4.08 1.40
N SER A 106 -12.20 4.73 0.51
CA SER A 106 -12.55 4.82 -0.90
C SER A 106 -12.23 3.53 -1.66
N VAL A 107 -11.05 2.92 -1.39
CA VAL A 107 -10.65 1.64 -2.00
C VAL A 107 -11.70 0.56 -1.75
N ILE A 108 -12.10 0.39 -0.49
CA ILE A 108 -13.03 -0.69 -0.11
C ILE A 108 -14.43 -0.48 -0.67
N GLN A 109 -14.88 0.77 -0.83
CA GLN A 109 -16.13 1.11 -1.54
C GLN A 109 -16.04 0.76 -3.04
N LYS A 110 -14.91 1.04 -3.67
CA LYS A 110 -14.65 0.64 -5.07
C LYS A 110 -14.65 -0.89 -5.23
N LEU A 111 -14.22 -1.61 -4.21
CA LEU A 111 -14.26 -3.08 -4.18
C LEU A 111 -15.63 -3.64 -3.78
N GLY A 112 -16.62 -2.78 -3.50
CA GLY A 112 -18.03 -3.16 -3.29
C GLY A 112 -18.42 -3.44 -1.86
N PHE A 113 -17.64 -2.98 -0.87
CA PHE A 113 -17.96 -3.10 0.55
C PHE A 113 -18.28 -1.75 1.18
N VAL A 114 -18.88 -1.78 2.36
CA VAL A 114 -19.06 -0.61 3.22
C VAL A 114 -17.81 -0.47 4.09
N PRO A 115 -17.14 0.71 4.08
CA PRO A 115 -15.97 0.92 4.93
C PRO A 115 -16.36 0.89 6.40
N ILE A 116 -15.47 0.34 7.23
CA ILE A 116 -15.62 0.41 8.68
C ILE A 116 -15.24 1.83 9.12
N SER A 117 -16.15 2.50 9.83
CA SER A 117 -15.90 3.87 10.28
C SER A 117 -14.90 3.92 11.43
N TYR A 118 -14.22 5.06 11.57
CA TYR A 118 -13.09 5.25 12.49
C TYR A 118 -13.43 4.95 13.96
N ASP A 119 -14.64 5.29 14.38
CA ASP A 119 -15.15 5.07 15.75
C ASP A 119 -15.31 3.60 16.15
N HIS A 120 -15.24 2.67 15.18
CA HIS A 120 -15.19 1.24 15.45
C HIS A 120 -13.81 0.73 15.85
N TYR A 121 -12.77 1.55 15.70
CA TYR A 121 -11.40 1.15 16.02
C TYR A 121 -10.93 1.72 17.36
N THR A 122 -10.22 0.88 18.14
CA THR A 122 -9.29 1.36 19.16
C THR A 122 -7.93 1.50 18.54
N VAL A 123 -7.31 2.67 18.68
CA VAL A 123 -5.97 2.95 18.19
C VAL A 123 -4.98 2.84 19.35
N SER A 124 -3.97 2.00 19.18
CA SER A 124 -2.90 1.80 20.16
C SER A 124 -1.55 2.15 19.54
N HIS A 125 -0.76 2.99 20.23
CA HIS A 125 0.61 3.29 19.84
C HIS A 125 1.54 2.19 20.34
N VAL A 126 2.00 1.32 19.43
CA VAL A 126 2.87 0.17 19.79
C VAL A 126 4.35 0.57 19.85
N LYS A 127 4.73 1.67 19.20
CA LYS A 127 6.06 2.30 19.29
C LYS A 127 5.92 3.81 19.16
N SER A 128 6.51 4.55 20.09
CA SER A 128 6.43 6.03 20.13
C SER A 128 7.76 6.74 19.84
N ASP A 129 8.80 5.98 19.57
CA ASP A 129 10.16 6.45 19.31
C ASP A 129 10.72 5.86 18.00
N ALA A 130 9.84 5.50 17.05
CA ALA A 130 10.26 4.91 15.79
C ALA A 130 11.07 5.89 14.95
N ARG A 131 12.17 5.40 14.37
CA ARG A 131 13.05 6.16 13.48
C ARG A 131 13.35 5.29 12.26
N GLY A 132 13.04 5.81 11.08
CA GLY A 132 13.15 5.11 9.81
C GLY A 132 14.34 5.51 8.95
N ALA A 133 14.31 5.09 7.69
CA ALA A 133 15.38 5.27 6.72
C ALA A 133 15.76 6.74 6.50
N LEU A 134 14.81 7.68 6.55
CA LEU A 134 15.11 9.11 6.39
C LEU A 134 15.90 9.67 7.58
N TYR A 135 15.61 9.19 8.79
CA TYR A 135 16.44 9.53 9.97
C TYR A 135 17.82 8.91 9.84
N GLN A 136 17.91 7.64 9.45
CA GLN A 136 19.20 6.97 9.29
C GLN A 136 20.10 7.67 8.26
N ALA A 137 19.51 8.17 7.18
CA ALA A 137 20.25 8.92 6.15
C ALA A 137 20.72 10.32 6.62
N THR A 138 19.98 10.99 7.51
CA THR A 138 20.25 12.38 7.90
C THR A 138 20.86 12.52 9.28
N GLN A 139 20.60 11.57 10.19
CA GLN A 139 21.01 11.57 11.61
C GLN A 139 20.60 12.87 12.33
N THR A 140 19.48 13.49 11.91
CA THR A 140 19.04 14.76 12.47
C THR A 140 18.04 14.56 13.60
N ASP A 141 18.32 15.14 14.76
CA ASP A 141 17.39 15.17 15.90
C ASP A 141 16.40 16.35 15.83
N ALA A 142 16.44 17.14 14.74
CA ALA A 142 15.49 18.23 14.52
C ALA A 142 14.06 17.74 14.23
N VAL A 143 13.90 16.45 13.89
CA VAL A 143 12.62 15.83 13.56
C VAL A 143 12.21 14.88 14.68
N MET A 144 10.95 15.01 15.15
CA MET A 144 10.41 14.13 16.17
C MET A 144 10.32 12.69 15.64
N PRO A 145 10.52 11.68 16.52
CA PRO A 145 10.25 10.29 16.18
C PRO A 145 8.79 10.07 15.72
N ASP A 146 8.57 8.96 15.09
CA ASP A 146 7.28 8.54 14.60
C ASP A 146 6.54 7.61 15.57
N LEU A 147 5.22 7.57 15.40
CA LEU A 147 4.31 6.64 16.09
C LEU A 147 3.94 5.51 15.16
N ILE A 148 4.11 4.26 15.59
CA ILE A 148 3.57 3.09 14.89
C ILE A 148 2.31 2.66 15.61
N ASP A 149 1.22 2.57 14.86
CA ASP A 149 -0.12 2.40 15.39
C ASP A 149 -0.75 1.08 14.95
N VAL A 150 -1.52 0.48 15.85
CA VAL A 150 -2.43 -0.64 15.58
C VAL A 150 -3.87 -0.13 15.67
N TYR A 151 -4.68 -0.56 14.74
CA TYR A 151 -6.13 -0.31 14.68
C TYR A 151 -6.88 -1.61 14.94
N GLU A 152 -7.46 -1.76 16.11
CA GLU A 152 -8.23 -2.94 16.49
C GLU A 152 -9.73 -2.68 16.36
N ASN A 153 -10.42 -3.49 15.56
CA ASN A 153 -11.86 -3.38 15.41
C ASN A 153 -12.57 -3.97 16.64
N ASN A 154 -13.15 -3.10 17.44
CA ASN A 154 -13.83 -3.49 18.68
C ASN A 154 -15.12 -4.29 18.46
N SER A 155 -15.79 -4.06 17.33
CA SER A 155 -17.09 -4.70 17.04
C SER A 155 -16.93 -6.08 16.44
N ASN A 156 -15.83 -6.34 15.74
CA ASN A 156 -15.52 -7.60 15.09
C ASN A 156 -14.00 -7.84 15.08
N PRO A 157 -13.44 -8.37 16.18
CA PRO A 157 -12.01 -8.62 16.26
C PRO A 157 -11.54 -9.55 15.15
N LEU A 158 -10.52 -9.10 14.42
CA LEU A 158 -9.89 -9.89 13.35
C LEU A 158 -8.94 -10.92 13.96
N THR A 159 -9.10 -12.18 13.55
CA THR A 159 -8.07 -13.20 13.69
C THR A 159 -7.63 -13.68 12.32
N CYS A 160 -6.37 -13.94 12.14
CA CYS A 160 -5.84 -14.37 10.84
C CYS A 160 -4.58 -15.22 11.01
N THR A 161 -4.27 -15.96 9.96
CA THR A 161 -2.97 -16.59 9.74
C THR A 161 -2.34 -15.99 8.48
N VAL A 162 -1.09 -15.58 8.57
CA VAL A 162 -0.29 -15.11 7.43
C VAL A 162 0.71 -16.20 7.07
N THR A 163 0.55 -16.79 5.89
CA THR A 163 1.51 -17.74 5.31
C THR A 163 2.41 -16.99 4.34
N THR A 164 3.69 -16.84 4.69
CA THR A 164 4.70 -16.18 3.86
C THR A 164 5.51 -17.22 3.09
N THR A 165 5.53 -17.11 1.76
CA THR A 165 6.40 -17.90 0.88
C THR A 165 7.66 -17.12 0.59
N LEU A 166 8.82 -17.66 0.94
CA LEU A 166 10.13 -17.04 0.75
C LEU A 166 10.68 -17.32 -0.66
N GLN A 167 11.79 -16.67 -1.02
CA GLN A 167 12.46 -16.84 -2.33
C GLN A 167 12.91 -18.28 -2.62
N ASP A 168 13.22 -19.07 -1.58
CA ASP A 168 13.59 -20.49 -1.69
C ASP A 168 12.36 -21.43 -1.70
N ASN A 169 11.15 -20.87 -1.82
CA ASN A 169 9.86 -21.55 -1.73
C ASN A 169 9.55 -22.18 -0.36
N SER A 170 10.36 -21.96 0.66
CA SER A 170 9.99 -22.33 2.02
C SER A 170 8.84 -21.44 2.54
N LYS A 171 8.08 -21.96 3.50
CA LYS A 171 6.93 -21.25 4.07
C LYS A 171 7.12 -21.01 5.55
N LYS A 172 6.70 -19.82 5.98
CA LYS A 172 6.57 -19.43 7.39
C LYS A 172 5.14 -19.06 7.67
N GLU A 173 4.66 -19.35 8.87
CA GLU A 173 3.32 -18.97 9.32
C GLU A 173 3.40 -18.09 10.56
N ARG A 174 2.48 -17.13 10.66
CA ARG A 174 2.30 -16.24 11.80
C ARG A 174 0.80 -15.99 11.99
N ASP A 175 0.32 -16.02 13.24
CA ASP A 175 -1.09 -15.81 13.60
C ASP A 175 -1.42 -14.32 13.81
N SER A 176 -0.78 -13.46 13.05
CA SER A 176 -0.95 -12.00 13.13
C SER A 176 -0.53 -11.34 11.83
N LEU A 177 -1.18 -10.25 11.46
CA LEU A 177 -0.72 -9.31 10.43
C LEU A 177 0.52 -8.52 10.88
N TYR A 178 0.73 -8.42 12.19
CA TYR A 178 1.76 -7.60 12.80
C TYR A 178 2.93 -8.47 13.25
N ASP A 179 4.15 -8.01 12.94
CA ASP A 179 5.41 -8.61 13.38
C ASP A 179 6.01 -7.78 14.52
N ALA A 180 5.76 -8.19 15.75
CA ALA A 180 6.20 -7.44 16.93
C ALA A 180 7.73 -7.37 17.07
N ASP A 181 8.46 -8.35 16.53
CA ASP A 181 9.92 -8.38 16.59
C ASP A 181 10.53 -7.26 15.73
N ALA A 182 9.86 -6.88 14.63
CA ALA A 182 10.28 -5.79 13.76
C ALA A 182 10.38 -4.43 14.49
N LEU A 183 9.58 -4.22 15.53
CA LEU A 183 9.65 -2.98 16.34
C LEU A 183 11.01 -2.76 17.01
N GLN A 184 11.84 -3.78 17.12
CA GLN A 184 13.17 -3.72 17.73
C GLN A 184 14.30 -3.68 16.69
N THR A 185 13.97 -3.68 15.41
CA THR A 185 14.93 -3.63 14.30
C THR A 185 15.19 -2.19 13.83
N ASP A 186 16.12 -2.05 12.88
CA ASP A 186 16.40 -0.77 12.20
C ASP A 186 15.30 -0.35 11.23
N ASN A 187 14.37 -1.26 10.90
CA ASN A 187 13.20 -0.97 10.08
C ASN A 187 11.88 -1.35 10.79
N PRO A 188 11.47 -0.58 11.82
CA PRO A 188 10.25 -0.88 12.56
C PRO A 188 8.95 -0.78 11.73
N TYR A 189 8.98 -0.26 10.50
CA TYR A 189 7.82 -0.29 9.58
C TYR A 189 7.46 -1.71 9.16
N GLN A 190 8.41 -2.64 9.14
CA GLN A 190 8.15 -4.06 8.91
C GLN A 190 7.28 -4.71 10.01
N PHE A 191 6.89 -3.94 11.03
CA PHE A 191 5.81 -4.33 11.93
C PHE A 191 4.53 -4.69 11.17
N TYR A 192 4.24 -3.98 10.07
CA TYR A 192 3.16 -4.34 9.17
C TYR A 192 3.63 -5.43 8.22
N LEU A 193 3.05 -6.63 8.32
CA LEU A 193 3.29 -7.82 7.48
C LEU A 193 4.67 -8.51 7.60
N GLY A 194 5.64 -7.94 8.29
CA GLY A 194 7.01 -8.47 8.39
C GLY A 194 7.88 -8.09 7.19
N GLU A 195 8.93 -8.87 6.96
CA GLU A 195 9.82 -8.65 5.81
C GLU A 195 9.11 -8.87 4.46
N PRO A 196 9.45 -8.08 3.42
CA PRO A 196 8.93 -8.28 2.07
C PRO A 196 9.19 -9.71 1.57
N ALA A 197 8.21 -10.26 0.87
CA ALA A 197 8.28 -11.62 0.35
C ALA A 197 7.51 -11.75 -0.98
N PRO A 198 7.88 -12.72 -1.84
CA PRO A 198 7.21 -12.91 -3.13
C PRO A 198 5.70 -13.10 -3.02
N LEU A 199 5.26 -13.85 -2.03
CA LEU A 199 3.85 -14.12 -1.77
C LEU A 199 3.58 -14.23 -0.28
N GLN A 200 2.58 -13.48 0.18
CA GLN A 200 1.96 -13.70 1.48
C GLN A 200 0.47 -13.99 1.29
N VAL A 201 -0.04 -14.97 2.00
CA VAL A 201 -1.46 -15.32 1.99
C VAL A 201 -2.02 -15.07 3.38
N VAL A 202 -2.95 -14.13 3.46
CA VAL A 202 -3.67 -13.80 4.69
C VAL A 202 -5.00 -14.54 4.68
N THR A 203 -5.19 -15.47 5.61
CA THR A 203 -6.48 -16.14 5.83
C THR A 203 -7.09 -15.63 7.12
N THR A 204 -8.31 -15.15 7.06
CA THR A 204 -9.00 -14.46 8.17
C THR A 204 -10.17 -15.28 8.71
N ASN A 205 -10.74 -14.81 9.84
CA ASN A 205 -11.99 -15.34 10.38
C ASN A 205 -13.27 -14.80 9.68
N VAL A 206 -13.13 -14.01 8.63
CA VAL A 206 -14.25 -13.55 7.80
C VAL A 206 -14.74 -14.72 6.95
N GLN A 207 -16.06 -15.04 7.07
CA GLN A 207 -16.67 -16.20 6.40
C GLN A 207 -17.62 -15.72 5.29
N ASN A 208 -17.08 -15.16 4.22
CA ASN A 208 -17.90 -14.65 3.12
C ASN A 208 -17.49 -15.17 1.74
N GLY A 209 -16.50 -16.05 1.66
CA GLY A 209 -15.97 -16.62 0.43
C GLY A 209 -15.27 -15.61 -0.49
N LYS A 210 -15.05 -14.36 -0.03
CA LYS A 210 -14.42 -13.31 -0.85
C LYS A 210 -12.92 -13.38 -0.74
N LYS A 211 -12.26 -13.33 -1.90
CA LYS A 211 -10.81 -13.43 -2.02
C LYS A 211 -10.29 -12.29 -2.89
N LEU A 212 -9.25 -11.62 -2.43
CA LEU A 212 -8.62 -10.48 -3.08
C LEU A 212 -7.18 -10.82 -3.45
N LEU A 213 -6.76 -10.45 -4.65
CA LEU A 213 -5.35 -10.32 -5.01
C LEU A 213 -4.93 -8.85 -4.85
N VAL A 214 -3.88 -8.60 -4.09
CA VAL A 214 -3.24 -7.27 -3.98
C VAL A 214 -1.86 -7.36 -4.60
N ILE A 215 -1.62 -6.59 -5.65
CA ILE A 215 -0.31 -6.37 -6.25
C ILE A 215 0.21 -5.05 -5.65
N LYS A 216 1.32 -5.13 -4.93
CA LYS A 216 1.77 -4.08 -4.04
C LYS A 216 3.28 -3.87 -4.02
N ASP A 217 3.69 -2.77 -3.43
CA ASP A 217 4.99 -2.54 -2.80
C ASP A 217 4.85 -2.37 -1.28
N GLU A 218 5.95 -2.06 -0.57
CA GLU A 218 5.93 -1.87 0.89
C GLU A 218 5.00 -0.74 1.38
N TRP A 219 4.69 0.24 0.52
CA TRP A 219 3.81 1.36 0.90
C TRP A 219 2.40 0.90 1.27
N ALA A 220 1.95 -0.21 0.71
CA ALA A 220 0.62 -0.76 0.96
C ALA A 220 0.46 -1.42 2.32
N ASP A 221 1.55 -1.82 2.98
CA ASP A 221 1.53 -2.77 4.09
C ASP A 221 0.65 -2.33 5.26
N CYS A 222 0.69 -1.06 5.64
CA CYS A 222 -0.14 -0.52 6.71
C CYS A 222 -1.63 -0.39 6.36
N MET A 223 -2.03 -0.55 5.08
CA MET A 223 -3.45 -0.61 4.67
C MET A 223 -4.02 -2.03 4.78
N ILE A 224 -3.20 -3.06 4.67
CA ILE A 224 -3.67 -4.45 4.62
C ILE A 224 -4.52 -4.85 5.84
N PRO A 225 -4.22 -4.42 7.09
CA PRO A 225 -5.08 -4.71 8.24
C PRO A 225 -6.53 -4.22 8.08
N PHE A 226 -6.76 -3.12 7.39
CA PHE A 226 -8.11 -2.61 7.11
C PHE A 226 -8.81 -3.44 6.02
N LEU A 227 -8.09 -3.84 4.97
CA LEU A 227 -8.64 -4.69 3.90
C LEU A 227 -9.00 -6.09 4.44
N ALA A 228 -8.20 -6.64 5.34
CA ALA A 228 -8.39 -7.96 5.94
C ALA A 228 -9.72 -8.10 6.71
N GLN A 229 -10.33 -6.99 7.14
CA GLN A 229 -11.64 -6.98 7.78
C GLN A 229 -12.79 -7.39 6.83
N HIS A 230 -12.55 -7.43 5.52
CA HIS A 230 -13.59 -7.62 4.50
C HIS A 230 -13.44 -8.91 3.68
N TYR A 231 -12.29 -9.59 3.78
CA TYR A 231 -11.99 -10.75 2.95
C TYR A 231 -11.66 -11.98 3.78
N GLU A 232 -12.12 -13.13 3.30
CA GLU A 232 -11.72 -14.44 3.85
C GLU A 232 -10.26 -14.76 3.55
N THR A 233 -9.80 -14.40 2.34
CA THR A 233 -8.42 -14.61 1.93
C THR A 233 -7.91 -13.40 1.14
N ILE A 234 -6.69 -12.96 1.43
CA ILE A 234 -5.97 -11.97 0.63
C ILE A 234 -4.63 -12.57 0.19
N TYR A 235 -4.40 -12.56 -1.11
CA TYR A 235 -3.11 -12.87 -1.71
C TYR A 235 -2.36 -11.56 -1.89
N LEU A 236 -1.18 -11.43 -1.28
CA LEU A 236 -0.32 -10.27 -1.37
C LEU A 236 0.89 -10.62 -2.22
N ILE A 237 1.02 -9.98 -3.36
CA ILE A 237 2.17 -10.11 -4.27
C ILE A 237 2.99 -8.83 -4.17
N ASP A 238 4.23 -8.97 -3.72
CA ASP A 238 5.18 -7.88 -3.74
C ASP A 238 5.83 -7.80 -5.13
N LEU A 239 5.61 -6.67 -5.81
CA LEU A 239 6.06 -6.46 -7.19
C LEU A 239 7.58 -6.55 -7.35
N HIS A 240 8.33 -6.15 -6.32
CA HIS A 240 9.81 -6.17 -6.35
C HIS A 240 10.40 -7.55 -6.04
N HIS A 241 9.57 -8.49 -5.53
CA HIS A 241 10.04 -9.80 -5.06
C HIS A 241 9.42 -10.98 -5.81
N SER A 242 8.37 -10.76 -6.62
CA SER A 242 7.65 -11.83 -7.32
C SER A 242 7.60 -11.59 -8.83
N THR A 243 7.65 -12.70 -9.58
CA THR A 243 7.42 -12.73 -11.03
C THR A 243 6.26 -13.66 -11.39
N THR A 244 5.48 -14.12 -10.41
CA THR A 244 4.39 -15.08 -10.63
C THR A 244 3.15 -14.70 -9.83
N LEU A 245 1.99 -14.90 -10.44
CA LEU A 245 0.69 -14.74 -9.79
C LEU A 245 0.15 -16.08 -9.26
N PRO A 246 -0.72 -16.05 -8.22
CA PRO A 246 -1.59 -17.20 -7.91
C PRO A 246 -2.47 -17.53 -9.09
N ALA A 247 -3.02 -18.77 -9.11
CA ALA A 247 -3.95 -19.15 -10.17
C ALA A 247 -5.18 -18.23 -10.22
N ALA A 248 -5.63 -17.83 -11.39
CA ALA A 248 -6.75 -16.89 -11.56
C ALA A 248 -8.06 -17.37 -10.91
N ALA A 249 -8.22 -18.69 -10.68
CA ALA A 249 -9.35 -19.25 -9.95
C ALA A 249 -9.32 -19.02 -8.44
N ASP A 250 -8.19 -18.57 -7.90
CA ASP A 250 -7.99 -18.42 -6.45
C ASP A 250 -8.53 -17.10 -5.90
N TYR A 251 -8.81 -16.11 -6.75
CA TYR A 251 -9.30 -14.78 -6.34
C TYR A 251 -10.39 -14.26 -7.28
N GLN A 252 -11.19 -13.30 -6.82
CA GLN A 252 -12.30 -12.74 -7.59
C GLN A 252 -12.18 -11.24 -7.85
N GLN A 253 -11.21 -10.57 -7.24
CA GLN A 253 -10.95 -9.13 -7.39
C GLN A 253 -9.45 -8.87 -7.34
N VAL A 254 -9.01 -7.80 -7.98
CA VAL A 254 -7.61 -7.37 -7.97
C VAL A 254 -7.49 -5.93 -7.54
N LEU A 255 -6.55 -5.64 -6.65
CA LEU A 255 -6.16 -4.31 -6.23
C LEU A 255 -4.68 -4.08 -6.59
N PHE A 256 -4.41 -3.07 -7.40
CA PHE A 256 -3.07 -2.51 -7.54
C PHE A 256 -2.93 -1.37 -6.54
N LEU A 257 -2.02 -1.52 -5.60
CA LEU A 257 -1.79 -0.57 -4.51
C LEU A 257 -0.29 -0.35 -4.32
N CYS A 258 0.24 0.59 -5.07
CA CYS A 258 1.66 0.88 -5.10
C CYS A 258 1.93 2.38 -4.97
N HIS A 259 3.14 2.71 -4.54
CA HIS A 259 3.67 4.06 -4.65
C HIS A 259 3.70 4.54 -6.11
N THR A 260 3.60 5.83 -6.31
CA THR A 260 3.52 6.41 -7.66
C THR A 260 4.75 6.09 -8.51
N ASP A 261 5.96 6.09 -7.91
CA ASP A 261 7.20 5.77 -8.63
C ASP A 261 7.22 4.31 -9.11
N THR A 262 6.66 3.39 -8.32
CA THR A 262 6.58 1.96 -8.68
C THR A 262 5.82 1.74 -9.98
N TYR A 263 4.81 2.58 -10.29
CA TYR A 263 4.12 2.50 -11.58
C TYR A 263 4.99 2.92 -12.78
N THR A 264 6.19 3.46 -12.57
CA THR A 264 7.16 3.69 -13.65
C THR A 264 8.06 2.48 -13.94
N GLU A 265 7.96 1.43 -13.14
CA GLU A 265 8.74 0.19 -13.26
C GLU A 265 8.04 -0.79 -14.23
N THR A 266 7.81 -0.38 -15.47
CA THR A 266 7.03 -1.11 -16.49
C THR A 266 7.47 -2.56 -16.66
N GLU A 267 8.78 -2.85 -16.57
CA GLU A 267 9.33 -4.20 -16.72
C GLU A 267 8.86 -5.13 -15.58
N ALA A 268 8.76 -4.63 -14.35
CA ALA A 268 8.26 -5.41 -13.22
C ALA A 268 6.79 -5.82 -13.42
N PHE A 269 5.94 -4.90 -13.89
CA PHE A 269 4.56 -5.20 -14.23
C PHE A 269 4.45 -6.18 -15.41
N ALA A 270 5.25 -5.98 -16.47
CA ALA A 270 5.28 -6.89 -17.60
C ALA A 270 5.67 -8.32 -17.20
N ASN A 271 6.73 -8.47 -16.41
CA ASN A 271 7.19 -9.76 -15.93
C ASN A 271 6.17 -10.49 -15.07
N LEU A 272 5.34 -9.75 -14.32
CA LEU A 272 4.33 -10.32 -13.43
C LEU A 272 3.02 -10.65 -14.17
N LEU A 273 2.58 -9.81 -15.10
CA LEU A 273 1.21 -9.85 -15.64
C LEU A 273 1.09 -10.47 -17.04
N THR A 274 2.19 -10.60 -17.79
CA THR A 274 2.17 -11.10 -19.18
C THR A 274 2.70 -12.53 -19.32
N THR A 275 2.92 -13.24 -18.22
CA THR A 275 3.27 -14.67 -18.18
C THR A 275 2.03 -15.51 -17.97
#